data_0f1c403a82bcb86d529d2936fe24ab12
#
_entry.id   0f1c403a82bcb86d529d2936fe24ab12
#
_cell.length_a   1.000
_cell.length_b   1.000
_cell.length_c   1.000
_cell.angle_alpha   90.00
_cell.angle_beta   90.00
_cell.angle_gamma   90.00
#
_symmetry.space_group_name_H-M   'P 1'
#
loop_
_entity.id
_entity.type
_entity.pdbx_description
1 polymer ?
#
loop_
_entity_poly.entity_id
_entity_poly.type
_entity_poly.pdbx_seq_one_letter_code
_entity_poly.pdbx_strand_id
1 'polypeptide(L)'
;MLLVVFSRRKPSRTCLADIEQYFHQPPRQFLVLELTVCWILECLLKDDSYPSCLLQKLIQAEPQLRLSETVLQQALDFLEQQGSISSYTQRCPSRGRLRRMLHLQDEARSEAERLMAPWRTWLTSHRFALN
;
A
#
# COMPACT_ATOMS: atom_id res chain seq x y z
N MET A 1 -16.24 -2.93 -19.81
CA MET A 1 -16.39 -2.37 -19.39
C MET A 1 -16.21 -1.76 -18.80
N LEU A 2 -16.25 -1.33 -18.85
CA LEU A 2 -16.28 -0.65 -18.26
C LEU A 2 -16.73 0.07 -17.99
N LEU A 3 -16.79 0.43 -18.27
CA LEU A 3 -17.30 1.32 -18.03
C LEU A 3 -17.95 1.71 -17.28
N VAL A 4 -18.22 1.64 -17.41
CA VAL A 4 -19.03 1.90 -16.50
C VAL A 4 -18.56 2.31 -15.28
N VAL A 5 -17.70 1.76 -14.98
CA VAL A 5 -17.15 2.03 -13.79
C VAL A 5 -16.84 3.42 -13.52
N PHE A 6 -16.30 4.09 -14.42
CA PHE A 6 -15.94 5.41 -14.16
C PHE A 6 -17.08 6.35 -14.22
N SER A 7 -18.17 5.88 -14.52
CA SER A 7 -19.31 6.74 -14.56
C SER A 7 -19.62 7.35 -13.21
N ARG A 8 -19.05 6.84 -12.19
CA ARG A 8 -19.28 7.40 -10.91
C ARG A 8 -18.58 8.67 -10.67
N ARG A 9 -17.70 9.07 -11.52
CA ARG A 9 -17.04 10.28 -11.35
C ARG A 9 -18.00 11.41 -11.39
N LYS A 10 -17.56 12.55 -11.01
CA LYS A 10 -18.38 13.71 -10.99
C LYS A 10 -18.23 14.45 -12.24
N PRO A 11 -19.00 14.15 -13.22
CA PRO A 11 -18.81 14.73 -14.52
C PRO A 11 -19.07 16.21 -14.55
N SER A 12 -19.92 16.67 -13.68
CA SER A 12 -20.27 18.09 -13.71
C SER A 12 -19.13 19.00 -13.36
N ARG A 13 -18.05 18.44 -12.85
CA ARG A 13 -16.97 19.27 -12.47
C ARG A 13 -15.99 19.54 -13.55
N THR A 14 -16.15 19.01 -14.69
CA THR A 14 -15.17 19.12 -15.74
C THR A 14 -15.24 20.50 -16.39
N CYS A 15 -14.23 21.29 -16.21
CA CYS A 15 -14.05 22.54 -16.90
C CYS A 15 -12.60 22.65 -17.31
N LEU A 16 -12.26 23.68 -18.07
CA LEU A 16 -10.90 23.80 -18.58
C LEU A 16 -9.88 23.94 -17.46
N ALA A 17 -10.24 24.61 -16.39
CA ALA A 17 -9.34 24.76 -15.26
C ALA A 17 -9.06 23.41 -14.60
N ASP A 18 -10.07 22.57 -14.50
CA ASP A 18 -9.90 21.25 -13.93
C ASP A 18 -8.96 20.40 -14.79
N ILE A 19 -9.09 20.51 -16.10
CA ILE A 19 -8.24 19.75 -17.00
C ILE A 19 -6.79 20.21 -16.89
N GLU A 20 -6.59 21.49 -16.81
CA GLU A 20 -5.25 22.04 -16.66
C GLU A 20 -4.61 21.58 -15.36
N GLN A 21 -5.40 21.57 -14.29
CA GLN A 21 -4.89 21.13 -13.01
C GLN A 21 -4.49 19.66 -13.01
N TYR A 22 -5.20 18.86 -13.79
CA TYR A 22 -4.84 17.45 -13.93
C TYR A 22 -3.39 17.28 -14.40
N PHE A 23 -2.94 18.11 -15.33
CA PHE A 23 -1.59 18.00 -15.83
C PHE A 23 -0.55 18.51 -14.85
N HIS A 24 -0.92 19.44 -13.99
CA HIS A 24 -0.01 19.94 -12.97
C HIS A 24 0.04 19.03 -11.74
N GLN A 25 -1.07 18.37 -11.43
CA GLN A 25 -1.17 17.51 -10.28
C GLN A 25 -1.84 16.20 -10.69
N PRO A 26 -1.10 15.32 -11.33
CA PRO A 26 -1.69 14.06 -11.79
C PRO A 26 -2.26 13.27 -10.62
N PRO A 27 -3.30 12.49 -10.86
CA PRO A 27 -3.93 11.70 -9.81
C PRO A 27 -2.95 10.70 -9.22
N ARG A 28 -3.13 10.42 -7.95
CA ARG A 28 -2.34 9.43 -7.28
C ARG A 28 -2.71 8.05 -7.78
N GLN A 29 -1.74 7.18 -7.80
CA GLN A 29 -1.94 5.83 -8.30
C GLN A 29 -2.14 4.87 -7.14
N PHE A 30 -3.18 4.03 -7.25
CA PHE A 30 -3.43 2.99 -6.26
C PHE A 30 -2.58 1.76 -6.54
N LEU A 31 -2.06 1.17 -5.48
CA LEU A 31 -1.30 -0.06 -5.60
C LEU A 31 -2.23 -1.24 -5.85
N VAL A 32 -1.79 -2.13 -6.75
CA VAL A 32 -2.48 -3.39 -6.95
C VAL A 32 -2.03 -4.38 -5.88
N LEU A 33 -2.67 -5.54 -5.83
CA LEU A 33 -2.42 -6.52 -4.78
C LEU A 33 -0.95 -6.92 -4.69
N GLU A 34 -0.33 -7.24 -5.82
CA GLU A 34 1.05 -7.70 -5.81
C GLU A 34 2.02 -6.65 -5.27
N LEU A 35 1.80 -5.41 -5.64
CA LEU A 35 2.66 -4.33 -5.16
C LEU A 35 2.40 -4.06 -3.68
N THR A 36 1.15 -4.23 -3.25
CA THR A 36 0.82 -4.08 -1.84
C THR A 36 1.52 -5.12 -1.00
N VAL A 37 1.59 -6.36 -1.49
CA VAL A 37 2.33 -7.41 -0.79
C VAL A 37 3.78 -6.99 -0.62
N CYS A 38 4.39 -6.45 -1.67
CA CYS A 38 5.78 -6.01 -1.57
C CYS A 38 5.96 -4.90 -0.55
N TRP A 39 5.02 -3.95 -0.50
CA TRP A 39 5.10 -2.87 0.48
C TRP A 39 5.01 -3.39 1.90
N ILE A 40 4.06 -4.32 2.15
CA ILE A 40 3.91 -4.90 3.46
C ILE A 40 5.21 -5.60 3.88
N LEU A 41 5.78 -6.39 2.97
CA LEU A 41 7.01 -7.11 3.28
C LEU A 41 8.16 -6.17 3.55
N GLU A 42 8.26 -5.08 2.80
CA GLU A 42 9.33 -4.12 3.05
C GLU A 42 9.23 -3.54 4.46
N CYS A 43 8.03 -3.21 4.89
CA CYS A 43 7.85 -2.66 6.23
C CYS A 43 8.15 -3.69 7.30
N LEU A 44 7.67 -4.93 7.11
CA LEU A 44 7.83 -5.96 8.12
C LEU A 44 9.24 -6.52 8.19
N LEU A 45 10.02 -6.36 7.13
CA LEU A 45 11.43 -6.74 7.18
C LEU A 45 12.19 -5.88 8.18
N LYS A 46 11.70 -4.67 8.42
CA LYS A 46 12.35 -3.77 9.37
C LYS A 46 11.83 -3.97 10.79
N ASP A 47 10.52 -4.00 10.93
CA ASP A 47 9.88 -4.09 12.25
C ASP A 47 8.47 -4.61 12.11
N ASP A 48 7.94 -5.16 13.19
CA ASP A 48 6.52 -5.46 13.24
C ASP A 48 5.74 -4.18 13.06
N SER A 49 4.54 -4.27 12.52
CA SER A 49 3.75 -3.11 12.24
C SER A 49 2.26 -3.47 12.36
N TYR A 50 1.40 -2.53 12.06
CA TYR A 50 -0.04 -2.74 12.10
C TYR A 50 -0.68 -2.02 10.92
N PRO A 51 -1.90 -2.41 10.52
CA PRO A 51 -2.46 -1.95 9.25
C PRO A 51 -2.48 -0.44 9.05
N SER A 52 -2.93 0.32 10.04
CA SER A 52 -2.99 1.76 9.85
C SER A 52 -1.59 2.38 9.73
N CYS A 53 -0.60 1.78 10.38
CA CYS A 53 0.77 2.25 10.26
C CYS A 53 1.29 2.01 8.84
N LEU A 54 0.95 0.85 8.25
CA LEU A 54 1.36 0.55 6.89
C LEU A 54 0.81 1.58 5.90
N LEU A 55 -0.44 1.99 6.10
CA LEU A 55 -1.05 3.01 5.25
C LEU A 55 -0.35 4.36 5.40
N GLN A 56 -0.10 4.76 6.62
CA GLN A 56 0.52 6.06 6.88
C GLN A 56 1.94 6.12 6.37
N LYS A 57 2.69 5.04 6.56
CA LYS A 57 4.07 5.01 6.10
C LYS A 57 4.15 5.10 4.57
N LEU A 58 3.20 4.51 3.87
CA LEU A 58 3.20 4.60 2.43
C LEU A 58 3.01 6.04 1.97
N ILE A 59 2.06 6.73 2.57
CA ILE A 59 1.81 8.11 2.22
C ILE A 59 3.06 8.97 2.44
N GLN A 60 3.77 8.72 3.51
CA GLN A 60 4.97 9.48 3.82
C GLN A 60 6.13 9.14 2.91
N ALA A 61 6.29 7.86 2.59
CA ALA A 61 7.42 7.42 1.77
C ALA A 61 7.19 7.65 0.29
N GLU A 62 5.97 7.44 -0.18
CA GLU A 62 5.64 7.53 -1.59
C GLU A 62 4.36 8.34 -1.77
N PRO A 63 4.46 9.67 -1.73
CA PRO A 63 3.25 10.50 -1.77
C PRO A 63 2.39 10.33 -3.02
N GLN A 64 2.96 9.82 -4.11
CA GLN A 64 2.21 9.61 -5.34
C GLN A 64 1.40 8.33 -5.32
N LEU A 65 1.64 7.46 -4.35
CA LEU A 65 0.95 6.19 -4.29
C LEU A 65 -0.14 6.22 -3.24
N ARG A 66 -1.16 5.40 -3.47
CA ARG A 66 -2.27 5.23 -2.56
C ARG A 66 -2.56 3.76 -2.38
N LEU A 67 -3.04 3.40 -1.22
CA LEU A 67 -3.38 2.03 -0.91
C LEU A 67 -4.76 1.99 -0.28
N SER A 68 -5.69 1.26 -0.90
CA SER A 68 -7.02 1.14 -0.32
C SER A 68 -7.00 0.14 0.82
N GLU A 69 -7.89 0.33 1.77
CA GLU A 69 -7.99 -0.60 2.89
C GLU A 69 -8.42 -1.98 2.44
N THR A 70 -9.25 -2.05 1.41
CA THR A 70 -9.70 -3.32 0.88
C THR A 70 -8.53 -4.12 0.31
N VAL A 71 -7.69 -3.49 -0.50
CA VAL A 71 -6.54 -4.19 -1.08
C VAL A 71 -5.53 -4.53 -0.01
N LEU A 72 -5.34 -3.65 0.97
CA LEU A 72 -4.45 -3.96 2.07
C LEU A 72 -4.93 -5.21 2.81
N GLN A 73 -6.23 -5.28 3.11
CA GLN A 73 -6.75 -6.45 3.82
C GLN A 73 -6.61 -7.71 3.00
N GLN A 74 -6.85 -7.63 1.67
CA GLN A 74 -6.67 -8.77 0.80
C GLN A 74 -5.23 -9.26 0.81
N ALA A 75 -4.29 -8.33 0.78
CA ALA A 75 -2.87 -8.69 0.81
C ALA A 75 -2.49 -9.32 2.14
N LEU A 76 -3.01 -8.79 3.24
CA LEU A 76 -2.73 -9.37 4.55
C LEU A 76 -3.31 -10.78 4.66
N ASP A 77 -4.54 -10.97 4.17
CA ASP A 77 -5.14 -12.30 4.18
C ASP A 77 -4.32 -13.28 3.37
N PHE A 78 -3.86 -12.85 2.20
CA PHE A 78 -3.02 -13.68 1.36
C PHE A 78 -1.74 -14.10 2.09
N LEU A 79 -1.07 -13.14 2.72
CA LEU A 79 0.19 -13.44 3.41
C LEU A 79 -0.03 -14.34 4.62
N GLU A 80 -1.14 -14.16 5.32
CA GLU A 80 -1.44 -15.04 6.46
C GLU A 80 -1.76 -16.46 5.98
N GLN A 81 -2.48 -16.59 4.88
CA GLN A 81 -2.79 -17.92 4.35
C GLN A 81 -1.53 -18.64 3.86
N GLN A 82 -0.57 -17.88 3.35
CA GLN A 82 0.70 -18.47 2.95
C GLN A 82 1.60 -18.81 4.13
N GLY A 83 1.25 -18.37 5.32
CA GLY A 83 2.10 -18.58 6.48
C GLY A 83 3.29 -17.64 6.51
N SER A 84 3.28 -16.61 5.66
CA SER A 84 4.40 -15.68 5.62
C SER A 84 4.38 -14.69 6.77
N ILE A 85 3.20 -14.32 7.25
CA ILE A 85 3.07 -13.43 8.39
C ILE A 85 2.15 -14.04 9.42
N SER A 86 2.28 -13.57 10.65
CA SER A 86 1.37 -13.92 11.72
C SER A 86 0.94 -12.63 12.40
N SER A 87 -0.07 -12.73 13.26
CA SER A 87 -0.52 -11.55 13.96
C SER A 87 -0.64 -11.85 15.44
N TYR A 88 -0.51 -10.81 16.24
CA TYR A 88 -0.67 -10.90 17.69
C TYR A 88 -1.27 -9.59 18.17
N THR A 89 -1.79 -9.60 19.38
CA THR A 89 -2.42 -8.42 19.93
C THR A 89 -1.47 -7.71 20.89
N GLN A 90 -1.40 -6.40 20.78
CA GLN A 90 -0.55 -5.62 21.65
C GLN A 90 -1.34 -4.42 22.15
N ARG A 91 -1.14 -4.07 23.41
CA ARG A 91 -1.81 -2.91 23.98
C ARG A 91 -1.06 -1.66 23.58
N CYS A 92 -1.81 -0.67 23.08
CA CYS A 92 -1.20 0.59 22.70
C CYS A 92 -0.78 1.34 23.96
N PRO A 93 0.48 1.73 24.07
CA PRO A 93 0.97 2.34 25.32
C PRO A 93 0.25 3.64 25.69
N SER A 94 -0.09 4.44 24.71
CA SER A 94 -0.65 5.75 25.01
C SER A 94 -2.12 5.73 25.34
N ARG A 95 -2.88 4.74 24.80
CA ARG A 95 -4.34 4.73 24.95
C ARG A 95 -4.88 3.50 25.62
N GLY A 96 -4.07 2.51 25.83
CA GLY A 96 -4.54 1.27 26.41
C GLY A 96 -5.38 0.41 25.49
N ARG A 97 -5.53 0.78 24.24
CA ARG A 97 -6.29 0.01 23.29
C ARG A 97 -5.50 -1.19 22.78
N LEU A 98 -6.22 -2.25 22.46
CA LEU A 98 -5.59 -3.40 21.85
C LEU A 98 -5.41 -3.15 20.35
N ARG A 99 -4.29 -3.60 19.82
CA ARG A 99 -3.93 -3.37 18.43
C ARG A 99 -3.42 -4.68 17.84
N ARG A 100 -3.88 -4.97 16.62
CA ARG A 100 -3.40 -6.16 15.92
C ARG A 100 -2.05 -5.87 15.28
N MET A 101 -1.03 -6.53 15.77
CA MET A 101 0.31 -6.40 15.22
C MET A 101 0.58 -7.49 14.22
N LEU A 102 1.37 -7.17 13.22
CA LEU A 102 1.74 -8.07 12.15
C LEU A 102 3.23 -8.37 12.24
N HIS A 103 3.58 -9.62 12.06
CA HIS A 103 4.95 -10.08 12.21
C HIS A 103 5.34 -10.95 11.02
N LEU A 104 6.48 -10.67 10.41
CA LEU A 104 7.02 -11.48 9.33
C LEU A 104 7.68 -12.71 9.92
N GLN A 105 7.23 -13.89 9.46
CA GLN A 105 7.80 -15.14 9.95
C GLN A 105 9.23 -15.30 9.45
N ASP A 106 10.06 -15.91 10.30
CA ASP A 106 11.47 -16.07 9.95
C ASP A 106 11.65 -16.88 8.69
N GLU A 107 10.81 -17.89 8.50
CA GLU A 107 10.90 -18.75 7.31
C GLU A 107 10.63 -18.01 6.02
N ALA A 108 9.89 -16.92 6.07
CA ALA A 108 9.54 -16.16 4.89
C ALA A 108 10.49 -15.00 4.61
N ARG A 109 11.43 -14.76 5.52
CA ARG A 109 12.27 -13.57 5.42
C ARG A 109 13.15 -13.57 4.18
N SER A 110 13.75 -14.68 3.82
CA SER A 110 14.63 -14.70 2.65
C SER A 110 13.84 -14.47 1.37
N GLU A 111 12.64 -15.01 1.29
CA GLU A 111 11.79 -14.79 0.13
C GLU A 111 11.34 -13.34 0.05
N ALA A 112 11.01 -12.75 1.19
CA ALA A 112 10.65 -11.34 1.23
C ALA A 112 11.81 -10.48 0.74
N GLU A 113 13.02 -10.81 1.15
CA GLU A 113 14.18 -10.04 0.72
C GLU A 113 14.41 -10.14 -0.78
N ARG A 114 14.13 -11.30 -1.36
CA ARG A 114 14.27 -11.44 -2.80
C ARG A 114 13.30 -10.57 -3.58
N LEU A 115 12.12 -10.31 -3.01
CA LEU A 115 11.13 -9.47 -3.67
C LEU A 115 11.50 -7.99 -3.62
N MET A 116 12.41 -7.61 -2.74
CA MET A 116 12.76 -6.20 -2.61
C MET A 116 13.43 -5.64 -3.85
N ALA A 117 14.20 -6.45 -4.59
CA ALA A 117 14.85 -5.96 -5.79
C ALA A 117 13.84 -5.53 -6.87
N PRO A 118 12.91 -6.42 -7.31
CA PRO A 118 11.93 -5.98 -8.30
C PRO A 118 11.01 -4.88 -7.77
N TRP A 119 10.71 -4.89 -6.48
CA TRP A 119 9.87 -3.86 -5.89
C TRP A 119 10.54 -2.49 -5.98
N ARG A 120 11.81 -2.41 -5.62
CA ARG A 120 12.51 -1.13 -5.68
C ARG A 120 12.74 -0.67 -7.12
N THR A 121 12.95 -1.60 -8.03
CA THR A 121 13.05 -1.27 -9.43
C THR A 121 11.75 -0.64 -9.93
N TRP A 122 10.62 -1.24 -9.55
CA TRP A 122 9.34 -0.70 -9.93
C TRP A 122 9.13 0.69 -9.36
N LEU A 123 9.47 0.88 -8.08
CA LEU A 123 9.31 2.18 -7.44
C LEU A 123 10.11 3.26 -8.16
N THR A 124 11.36 2.96 -8.48
CA THR A 124 12.22 3.93 -9.13
C THR A 124 11.69 4.32 -10.50
N SER A 125 11.29 3.33 -11.29
CA SER A 125 10.72 3.59 -12.60
C SER A 125 9.45 4.40 -12.50
N HIS A 126 8.63 4.09 -11.52
CA HIS A 126 7.37 4.75 -11.36
C HIS A 126 7.51 6.18 -10.88
N ARG A 127 8.49 6.45 -10.04
CA ARG A 127 8.76 7.82 -9.62
C ARG A 127 9.12 8.69 -10.80
N PHE A 128 9.97 8.19 -11.67
CA PHE A 128 10.32 8.93 -12.85
C PHE A 128 9.13 9.20 -13.74
N ALA A 129 8.28 8.23 -13.89
CA ALA A 129 7.10 8.39 -14.72
C ALA A 129 6.15 9.44 -14.15
N LEU A 130 6.09 9.57 -12.83
CA LEU A 130 5.19 10.51 -12.19
C LEU A 130 5.79 11.91 -12.06
N ASN A 131 7.08 12.02 -12.19
CA ASN A 131 7.73 13.29 -12.15
C ASN A 131 7.79 13.94 -13.52
#